data_ace1d619c1fa281568bb941fd2e565a3
#
_entry.id   ace1d619c1fa281568bb941fd2e565a3
#
_cell.length_a   1.000
_cell.length_b   1.000
_cell.length_c   1.000
_cell.angle_alpha   90.00
_cell.angle_beta   90.00
_cell.angle_gamma   90.00
#
_symmetry.space_group_name_H-M   'P 1'
#
loop_
_entity.id
_entity.type
_entity.pdbx_description
1 polymer ?
#
loop_
_entity_poly.entity_id
_entity_poly.type
_entity_poly.pdbx_seq_one_letter_code
_entity_poly.pdbx_strand_id
1 'polypeptide(L)'
;MSLLPQIASRLRELRLRHGLTQQEFAELAGVGFKFYQQLESGREKQIWLETVERLAAPYGLEPWQFLAPELPKDTHVELKIMESSVHYRRRRGPYRKSPP
;
A
#
# COMPACT_ATOMS: atom_id res chain seq x y z
N MET A 1 -2.08 -19.25 -12.88
CA MET A 1 -2.32 -17.91 -12.37
C MET A 1 -1.36 -17.60 -11.23
N SER A 2 -0.82 -16.41 -11.20
CA SER A 2 0.12 -16.04 -10.15
C SER A 2 -0.42 -14.81 -9.42
N LEU A 3 -0.59 -14.92 -8.12
CA LEU A 3 -1.21 -13.85 -7.33
C LEU A 3 -0.27 -12.69 -7.03
N LEU A 4 1.02 -12.97 -6.82
CA LEU A 4 1.94 -11.89 -6.49
C LEU A 4 2.12 -10.88 -7.61
N PRO A 5 2.33 -11.31 -8.87
CA PRO A 5 2.36 -10.35 -9.96
C PRO A 5 1.06 -9.58 -10.11
N GLN A 6 -0.08 -10.23 -9.83
CA GLN A 6 -1.36 -9.56 -9.89
C GLN A 6 -1.46 -8.48 -8.81
N ILE A 7 -1.01 -8.79 -7.59
CA ILE A 7 -1.00 -7.80 -6.51
C ILE A 7 -0.10 -6.63 -6.88
N ALA A 8 1.08 -6.92 -7.42
CA ALA A 8 2.02 -5.87 -7.82
C ALA A 8 1.38 -4.92 -8.83
N SER A 9 0.72 -5.50 -9.83
CA SER A 9 0.06 -4.71 -10.86
C SER A 9 -1.06 -3.86 -10.29
N ARG A 10 -1.81 -4.41 -9.37
CA ARG A 10 -2.93 -3.67 -8.76
C ARG A 10 -2.47 -2.57 -7.84
N LEU A 11 -1.37 -2.79 -7.12
CA LEU A 11 -0.81 -1.74 -6.28
C LEU A 11 -0.40 -0.56 -7.15
N ARG A 12 0.24 -0.84 -8.27
CA ARG A 12 0.66 0.22 -9.17
C ARG A 12 -0.55 0.95 -9.76
N GLU A 13 -1.55 0.20 -10.18
CA GLU A 13 -2.75 0.79 -10.77
C GLU A 13 -3.45 1.71 -9.78
N LEU A 14 -3.64 1.24 -8.54
CA LEU A 14 -4.31 2.04 -7.53
C LEU A 14 -3.51 3.28 -7.17
N ARG A 15 -2.21 3.11 -7.03
CA ARG A 15 -1.36 4.23 -6.68
C ARG A 15 -1.41 5.33 -7.74
N LEU A 16 -1.32 4.95 -8.99
CA LEU A 16 -1.38 5.91 -10.08
C LEU A 16 -2.78 6.52 -10.21
N ARG A 17 -3.81 5.72 -9.97
CA ARG A 17 -5.18 6.20 -10.02
C ARG A 17 -5.40 7.34 -9.03
N HIS A 18 -4.75 7.27 -7.88
CA HIS A 18 -4.93 8.27 -6.83
C HIS A 18 -3.78 9.27 -6.74
N GLY A 19 -2.85 9.23 -7.68
CA GLY A 19 -1.79 10.23 -7.74
C GLY A 19 -0.76 10.15 -6.63
N LEU A 20 -0.53 8.96 -6.09
CA LEU A 20 0.41 8.79 -4.99
C LEU A 20 1.77 8.34 -5.48
N THR A 21 2.83 8.79 -4.80
CA THR A 21 4.16 8.24 -5.05
C THR A 21 4.29 6.94 -4.28
N GLN A 22 5.31 6.16 -4.62
CA GLN A 22 5.56 4.91 -3.92
C GLN A 22 5.84 5.16 -2.44
N GLN A 23 6.59 6.21 -2.15
CA GLN A 23 6.92 6.52 -0.76
C GLN A 23 5.68 6.94 0.01
N GLU A 24 4.84 7.77 -0.60
CA GLU A 24 3.62 8.20 0.05
C GLU A 24 2.72 7.03 0.39
N PHE A 25 2.55 6.10 -0.54
CA PHE A 25 1.68 4.99 -0.25
C PHE A 25 2.30 4.03 0.76
N ALA A 26 3.62 3.82 0.70
CA ALA A 26 4.27 2.96 1.68
C ALA A 26 4.04 3.50 3.10
N GLU A 27 4.09 4.81 3.26
CA GLU A 27 3.83 5.43 4.55
C GLU A 27 2.39 5.23 4.99
N LEU A 28 1.45 5.40 4.07
CA LEU A 28 0.04 5.21 4.39
C LEU A 28 -0.24 3.78 4.83
N ALA A 29 0.37 2.84 4.17
CA ALA A 29 0.13 1.43 4.46
C ALA A 29 0.93 0.93 5.65
N GLY A 30 1.91 1.71 6.11
CA GLY A 30 2.72 1.29 7.24
C GLY A 30 3.72 0.22 6.88
N VAL A 31 4.22 0.23 5.64
CA VAL A 31 5.23 -0.72 5.21
C VAL A 31 6.49 0.04 4.81
N GLY A 32 7.62 -0.67 4.80
CA GLY A 32 8.88 -0.03 4.42
C GLY A 32 8.89 0.34 2.95
N PHE A 33 9.53 1.46 2.64
CA PHE A 33 9.57 1.95 1.28
C PHE A 33 10.27 0.96 0.33
N LYS A 34 11.42 0.44 0.74
CA LYS A 34 12.15 -0.49 -0.09
C LYS A 34 11.37 -1.77 -0.32
N PHE A 35 10.72 -2.25 0.73
CA PHE A 35 9.88 -3.44 0.60
C PHE A 35 8.74 -3.16 -0.39
N TYR A 36 8.12 -2.00 -0.28
CA TYR A 36 7.02 -1.66 -1.18
C TYR A 36 7.51 -1.58 -2.64
N GLN A 37 8.70 -1.00 -2.86
CA GLN A 37 9.24 -0.93 -4.20
C GLN A 37 9.44 -2.32 -4.79
N GLN A 38 9.97 -3.23 -3.98
CA GLN A 38 10.20 -4.61 -4.44
C GLN A 38 8.87 -5.30 -4.73
N LEU A 39 7.88 -5.04 -3.89
CA LEU A 39 6.57 -5.65 -4.07
C LEU A 39 5.92 -5.17 -5.36
N GLU A 40 5.93 -3.87 -5.62
CA GLU A 40 5.31 -3.32 -6.82
C GLU A 40 6.06 -3.71 -8.08
N SER A 41 7.36 -3.97 -7.96
CA SER A 41 8.16 -4.40 -9.11
C SER A 41 8.00 -5.88 -9.43
N GLY A 42 7.32 -6.62 -8.56
CA GLY A 42 7.13 -8.04 -8.78
C GLY A 42 8.29 -8.90 -8.33
N ARG A 43 9.23 -8.34 -7.56
CA ARG A 43 10.40 -9.11 -7.12
C ARG A 43 10.16 -9.95 -5.89
N GLU A 44 9.10 -9.66 -5.13
CA GLU A 44 8.81 -10.43 -3.95
C GLU A 44 8.27 -11.79 -4.34
N LYS A 45 8.64 -12.81 -3.59
CA LYS A 45 8.20 -14.16 -3.89
C LYS A 45 7.12 -14.66 -2.95
N GLN A 46 6.91 -13.94 -1.87
CA GLN A 46 5.84 -14.28 -0.94
C GLN A 46 5.44 -13.03 -0.17
N ILE A 47 4.23 -13.05 0.34
CA ILE A 47 3.71 -11.91 1.08
C ILE A 47 2.80 -12.44 2.18
N TRP A 48 2.86 -11.81 3.34
CA TRP A 48 2.02 -12.18 4.46
C TRP A 48 0.62 -11.64 4.23
N LEU A 49 -0.39 -12.39 4.67
CA LEU A 49 -1.76 -11.91 4.55
C LEU A 49 -1.97 -10.61 5.32
N GLU A 50 -1.31 -10.48 6.47
CA GLU A 50 -1.40 -9.24 7.23
C GLU A 50 -0.92 -8.05 6.40
N THR A 51 0.11 -8.26 5.59
CA THR A 51 0.61 -7.19 4.74
C THR A 51 -0.44 -6.82 3.69
N VAL A 52 -1.13 -7.81 3.14
CA VAL A 52 -2.20 -7.54 2.18
C VAL A 52 -3.29 -6.67 2.84
N GLU A 53 -3.61 -6.95 4.09
CA GLU A 53 -4.58 -6.14 4.83
C GLU A 53 -4.11 -4.70 4.94
N ARG A 54 -2.83 -4.49 5.24
CA ARG A 54 -2.28 -3.14 5.35
C ARG A 54 -2.27 -2.41 4.03
N LEU A 55 -2.08 -3.13 2.94
CA LEU A 55 -2.06 -2.51 1.63
C LEU A 55 -3.46 -2.15 1.14
N ALA A 56 -4.45 -2.91 1.56
CA ALA A 56 -5.83 -2.67 1.14
C ALA A 56 -6.49 -1.53 1.91
N ALA A 57 -6.18 -1.41 3.20
CA ALA A 57 -6.87 -0.47 4.08
C ALA A 57 -6.84 0.97 3.60
N PRO A 58 -5.70 1.53 3.15
CA PRO A 58 -5.68 2.94 2.73
C PRO A 58 -6.61 3.24 1.57
N TYR A 59 -6.93 2.24 0.75
CA TYR A 59 -7.82 2.44 -0.38
C TYR A 59 -9.26 2.08 -0.05
N GLY A 60 -9.55 1.76 1.21
CA GLY A 60 -10.90 1.37 1.59
C GLY A 60 -11.33 0.04 1.04
N LEU A 61 -10.37 -0.84 0.75
CA LEU A 61 -10.65 -2.14 0.17
C LEU A 61 -10.51 -3.25 1.19
N GLU A 62 -11.27 -4.32 0.96
CA GLU A 62 -11.05 -5.55 1.71
C GLU A 62 -9.89 -6.28 1.06
N PRO A 63 -9.11 -7.05 1.84
CA PRO A 63 -7.94 -7.74 1.27
C PRO A 63 -8.27 -8.64 0.10
N TRP A 64 -9.42 -9.32 0.13
CA TRP A 64 -9.76 -10.24 -0.96
C TRP A 64 -9.96 -9.51 -2.29
N GLN A 65 -10.22 -8.20 -2.25
CA GLN A 65 -10.44 -7.45 -3.48
C GLN A 65 -9.16 -7.32 -4.31
N PHE A 66 -7.99 -7.40 -3.66
CA PHE A 66 -6.74 -7.46 -4.42
C PHE A 66 -6.61 -8.77 -5.18
N LEU A 67 -7.29 -9.80 -4.71
CA LEU A 67 -7.19 -11.12 -5.32
C LEU A 67 -8.35 -11.43 -6.26
N ALA A 68 -9.32 -10.54 -6.31
CA ALA A 68 -10.48 -10.72 -7.18
C ALA A 68 -10.08 -10.50 -8.64
N PRO A 69 -10.89 -11.00 -9.59
CA PRO A 69 -10.55 -10.82 -11.00
C PRO A 69 -10.46 -9.37 -11.43
N GLU A 70 -11.22 -8.47 -10.79
CA GLU A 70 -11.20 -7.06 -11.14
C GLU A 70 -11.22 -6.21 -9.89
N LEU A 71 -10.56 -5.06 -9.95
CA LEU A 71 -10.61 -4.09 -8.87
C LEU A 71 -11.90 -3.29 -8.95
N PRO A 72 -12.43 -2.85 -7.80
CA PRO A 72 -13.55 -1.92 -7.81
C PRO A 72 -13.18 -0.63 -8.51
N LYS A 73 -14.13 0.02 -9.14
CA LYS A 73 -13.84 1.26 -9.82
C LYS A 73 -13.92 2.47 -8.90
N ASP A 74 -14.68 2.37 -7.84
CA ASP A 74 -14.89 3.49 -6.93
C ASP A 74 -14.05 3.38 -5.67
N THR A 75 -12.73 3.30 -5.84
CA THR A 75 -11.82 3.30 -4.71
C THR A 75 -11.54 4.73 -4.26
N HIS A 76 -11.10 4.87 -3.02
CA HIS A 76 -10.74 6.18 -2.49
C HIS A 76 -9.65 6.01 -1.45
N VAL A 77 -8.87 7.06 -1.23
CA VAL A 77 -7.82 7.04 -0.23
C VAL A 77 -8.41 7.46 1.10
N GLU A 78 -8.05 6.74 2.16
CA GLU A 78 -8.51 7.06 3.51
C GLU A 78 -7.75 8.27 4.03
N LEU A 79 -8.31 9.43 3.84
CA LEU A 79 -7.63 10.68 4.23
C LEU A 79 -7.30 10.73 5.71
N LYS A 80 -8.16 10.14 6.52
CA LYS A 80 -7.92 10.13 7.94
C LYS A 80 -6.64 9.38 8.29
N ILE A 81 -6.39 8.28 7.61
CA ILE A 81 -5.17 7.52 7.81
C ILE A 81 -3.99 8.35 7.34
N MET A 82 -4.13 9.02 6.21
CA MET A 82 -3.08 9.85 5.67
C MET A 82 -2.70 10.96 6.63
N GLU A 83 -3.68 11.67 7.16
CA GLU A 83 -3.43 12.74 8.10
C GLU A 83 -2.74 12.22 9.35
N SER A 84 -3.21 11.11 9.84
CA SER A 84 -2.65 10.51 11.01
C SER A 84 -1.20 10.10 10.81
N SER A 85 -0.90 9.50 9.68
CA SER A 85 0.45 9.08 9.37
C SER A 85 1.39 10.25 9.25
N VAL A 86 0.98 11.27 8.54
CA VAL A 86 1.81 12.45 8.34
C VAL A 86 2.07 13.14 9.67
N HIS A 87 1.02 13.32 10.46
CA HIS A 87 1.16 13.97 11.73
C HIS A 87 2.10 13.20 12.67
N TYR A 88 1.91 11.91 12.73
CA TYR A 88 2.68 11.05 13.58
C TYR A 88 4.17 11.10 13.24
N ARG A 89 4.50 11.11 11.97
CA ARG A 89 5.86 11.08 11.57
C ARG A 89 6.56 12.35 11.70
N ARG A 90 5.88 13.44 11.69
CA ARG A 90 6.53 14.68 11.80
C ARG A 90 7.18 14.86 13.09
N ARG A 91 6.96 14.03 13.94
CA ARG A 91 7.67 14.11 15.01
C ARG A 91 8.74 13.32 15.01
N ARG A 92 9.21 12.85 14.28
CA ARG A 92 10.17 12.16 14.02
C ARG A 92 11.03 12.32 13.38
N GLY A 93 11.08 12.78 13.26
CA GLY A 93 11.63 12.90 12.48
C GLY A 93 12.05 11.98 11.87
N PRO A 94 12.23 11.69 12.06
CA PRO A 94 12.32 10.93 11.37
C PRO A 94 12.18 10.01 11.14
N TYR A 95 11.75 9.57 11.21
CA TYR A 95 11.20 8.71 10.85
C TYR A 95 11.54 7.95 11.03
N ARG A 96 11.46 7.74 11.30
CA ARG A 96 11.44 7.00 11.20
C ARG A 96 11.51 6.12 11.43
N LYS A 97 11.20 6.05 11.79
CA LYS A 97 10.95 5.23 11.75
C LYS A 97 10.67 4.53 11.70
N SER A 98 10.30 4.66 11.82
CA SER A 98 9.80 3.94 11.62
C SER A 98 9.47 3.51 11.70
N PRO A 99 9.23 3.56 12.04
CA PRO A 99 8.89 2.90 12.09
C PRO A 99 8.74 2.40 12.08
N PRO A 100 8.52 2.11 12.11
CA PRO A 100 8.38 1.37 11.88
C PRO A 100 8.44 1.08 11.74
#